data_48c5e015846b8f5c0f50e8ecdfde9531
#
_entry.id   48c5e015846b8f5c0f50e8ecdfde9531
#
_cell.length_a   1.000
_cell.length_b   1.000
_cell.length_c   1.000
_cell.angle_alpha   90.00
_cell.angle_beta   90.00
_cell.angle_gamma   90.00
#
_symmetry.space_group_name_H-M   'P 1'
#
loop_
_entity.id
_entity.type
_entity.pdbx_description
1 polymer ?
#
loop_
_entity_poly.entity_id
_entity_poly.type
_entity_poly.pdbx_seq_one_letter_code
_entity_poly.pdbx_strand_id
1 'polypeptide(L)'
;MRHFAEDGYQGARVEDLAEELGIAKGSIFQHFGSKAGLFFEAYKRAAFAQPAWLEAPNAVLDDGFFATLLYWLERTEHLIRDDWIPYRVLLIGNYGTDLKLKRDINRFLVSEDPYGTLEFVEFGQQRGDIRGDLDLELVVSMVDWLAERFQDALVTEELDPGLFHRHKDRPERQRARIRQFVEILRRAIGS
;
A
#
# COMPACT_ATOMS: atom_id res chain seq x y z
N MET A 1 -12.16 4.94 -10.14
CA MET A 1 -11.36 5.27 -8.96
C MET A 1 -11.73 6.63 -8.36
N ARG A 2 -11.77 7.70 -9.15
CA ARG A 2 -11.99 9.07 -8.65
C ARG A 2 -13.22 9.21 -7.72
N HIS A 3 -14.42 8.79 -8.14
CA HIS A 3 -15.62 8.82 -7.30
C HIS A 3 -15.44 8.16 -5.94
N PHE A 4 -14.77 7.00 -5.90
CA PHE A 4 -14.49 6.34 -4.63
C PHE A 4 -13.48 7.10 -3.78
N ALA A 5 -12.45 7.67 -4.40
CA ALA A 5 -11.45 8.44 -3.68
C ALA A 5 -12.01 9.74 -3.08
N GLU A 6 -12.88 10.44 -3.80
CA GLU A 6 -13.48 11.71 -3.39
C GLU A 6 -14.62 11.52 -2.38
N ASP A 7 -15.57 10.61 -2.68
CA ASP A 7 -16.82 10.46 -1.93
C ASP A 7 -16.77 9.32 -0.89
N GLY A 8 -15.71 8.52 -0.89
CA GLY A 8 -15.61 7.30 -0.09
C GLY A 8 -16.48 6.16 -0.64
N TYR A 9 -16.36 4.97 -0.04
CA TYR A 9 -17.13 3.81 -0.50
C TYR A 9 -18.64 4.02 -0.36
N GLN A 10 -19.11 4.60 0.74
CA GLN A 10 -20.54 4.79 0.97
C GLN A 10 -21.13 5.92 0.12
N GLY A 11 -20.42 7.04 0.00
CA GLY A 11 -20.88 8.23 -0.72
C GLY A 11 -20.87 8.08 -2.24
N ALA A 12 -19.91 7.36 -2.81
CA ALA A 12 -19.82 7.17 -4.26
C ALA A 12 -21.11 6.50 -4.81
N ARG A 13 -21.74 7.16 -5.78
CA ARG A 13 -22.98 6.70 -6.41
C ARG A 13 -22.69 6.14 -7.80
N VAL A 14 -23.18 4.93 -8.06
CA VAL A 14 -23.02 4.28 -9.37
C VAL A 14 -23.77 5.02 -10.45
N GLU A 15 -24.85 5.71 -10.09
CA GLU A 15 -25.63 6.57 -10.95
C GLU A 15 -24.80 7.72 -11.55
N ASP A 16 -24.06 8.42 -10.68
CA ASP A 16 -23.25 9.57 -11.07
C ASP A 16 -22.11 9.14 -12.01
N LEU A 17 -21.51 7.97 -11.73
CA LEU A 17 -20.52 7.37 -12.62
C LEU A 17 -21.12 6.98 -13.99
N ALA A 18 -22.32 6.41 -14.00
CA ALA A 18 -23.01 6.05 -15.24
C ALA A 18 -23.34 7.27 -16.10
N GLU A 19 -23.80 8.37 -15.46
CA GLU A 19 -24.08 9.64 -16.10
C GLU A 19 -22.81 10.27 -16.70
N GLU A 20 -21.70 10.33 -15.93
CA GLU A 20 -20.40 10.84 -16.41
C GLU A 20 -19.88 10.07 -17.62
N LEU A 21 -20.07 8.73 -17.64
CA LEU A 21 -19.63 7.88 -18.73
C LEU A 21 -20.62 7.83 -19.92
N GLY A 22 -21.80 8.41 -19.79
CA GLY A 22 -22.84 8.36 -20.81
C GLY A 22 -23.39 6.95 -21.07
N ILE A 23 -23.40 6.07 -20.05
CA ILE A 23 -23.86 4.67 -20.16
C ILE A 23 -25.00 4.39 -19.18
N ALA A 24 -25.77 3.33 -19.47
CA ALA A 24 -26.81 2.90 -18.54
C ALA A 24 -26.20 2.33 -17.25
N LYS A 25 -26.76 2.69 -16.07
CA LYS A 25 -26.39 2.08 -14.78
C LYS A 25 -26.41 0.54 -14.81
N GLY A 26 -27.39 -0.03 -15.53
CA GLY A 26 -27.50 -1.47 -15.72
C GLY A 26 -26.26 -2.11 -16.36
N SER A 27 -25.59 -1.40 -17.28
CA SER A 27 -24.36 -1.89 -17.92
C SER A 27 -23.22 -2.02 -16.91
N ILE A 28 -23.12 -1.10 -15.94
CA ILE A 28 -22.13 -1.19 -14.86
C ILE A 28 -22.39 -2.44 -14.01
N PHE A 29 -23.64 -2.64 -13.57
CA PHE A 29 -23.99 -3.82 -12.78
C PHE A 29 -23.90 -5.14 -13.56
N GLN A 30 -24.17 -5.11 -14.85
CA GLN A 30 -23.97 -6.30 -15.70
C GLN A 30 -22.51 -6.71 -15.77
N HIS A 31 -21.58 -5.74 -15.76
CA HIS A 31 -20.14 -6.00 -15.86
C HIS A 31 -19.51 -6.33 -14.49
N PHE A 32 -19.83 -5.56 -13.46
CA PHE A 32 -19.20 -5.66 -12.15
C PHE A 32 -20.05 -6.38 -11.08
N GLY A 33 -21.29 -6.73 -11.41
CA GLY A 33 -22.23 -7.41 -10.52
C GLY A 33 -22.81 -6.52 -9.42
N SER A 34 -21.97 -5.73 -8.76
CA SER A 34 -22.38 -4.90 -7.62
C SER A 34 -21.45 -3.67 -7.47
N LYS A 35 -21.83 -2.73 -6.59
CA LYS A 35 -20.95 -1.64 -6.17
C LYS A 35 -19.67 -2.16 -5.51
N ALA A 36 -19.77 -3.25 -4.73
CA ALA A 36 -18.60 -3.89 -4.14
C ALA A 36 -17.66 -4.49 -5.20
N GLY A 37 -18.23 -5.14 -6.23
CA GLY A 37 -17.44 -5.65 -7.38
C GLY A 37 -16.75 -4.52 -8.16
N LEU A 38 -17.48 -3.42 -8.43
CA LEU A 38 -16.89 -2.24 -9.06
C LEU A 38 -15.77 -1.64 -8.22
N PHE A 39 -15.95 -1.52 -6.89
CA PHE A 39 -14.92 -1.04 -5.99
C PHE A 39 -13.72 -1.98 -5.95
N PHE A 40 -13.95 -3.28 -5.93
CA PHE A 40 -12.86 -4.27 -5.94
C PHE A 40 -11.99 -4.17 -7.20
N GLU A 41 -12.58 -3.96 -8.36
CA GLU A 41 -11.81 -3.71 -9.59
C GLU A 41 -11.03 -2.38 -9.52
N ALA A 42 -11.61 -1.33 -8.91
CA ALA A 42 -10.91 -0.09 -8.66
C ALA A 42 -9.73 -0.28 -7.69
N TYR A 43 -9.92 -1.10 -6.65
CA TYR A 43 -8.88 -1.46 -5.69
C TYR A 43 -7.71 -2.20 -6.35
N LYS A 44 -8.01 -3.22 -7.16
CA LYS A 44 -6.97 -3.96 -7.90
C LYS A 44 -6.13 -3.03 -8.79
N ARG A 45 -6.79 -2.13 -9.52
CA ARG A 45 -6.09 -1.13 -10.33
C ARG A 45 -5.24 -0.18 -9.50
N ALA A 46 -5.73 0.21 -8.33
CA ALA A 46 -4.99 1.07 -7.42
C ALA A 46 -3.75 0.36 -6.86
N ALA A 47 -3.85 -0.92 -6.52
CA ALA A 47 -2.73 -1.72 -6.03
C ALA A 47 -1.64 -1.86 -7.10
N PHE A 48 -1.99 -2.25 -8.32
CA PHE A 48 -1.02 -2.34 -9.42
C PHE A 48 -0.49 -0.98 -9.93
N ALA A 49 -1.09 0.13 -9.52
CA ALA A 49 -0.56 1.46 -9.82
C ALA A 49 0.54 1.91 -8.83
N GLN A 50 0.71 1.18 -7.71
CA GLN A 50 1.83 1.42 -6.81
C GLN A 50 3.10 0.79 -7.39
N PRO A 51 4.26 1.43 -7.26
CA PRO A 51 5.52 0.83 -7.68
C PRO A 51 5.85 -0.39 -6.82
N ALA A 52 6.33 -1.46 -7.46
CA ALA A 52 6.82 -2.63 -6.75
C ALA A 52 8.18 -2.34 -6.07
N TRP A 53 8.50 -3.10 -5.02
CA TRP A 53 9.74 -2.88 -4.25
C TRP A 53 10.99 -2.95 -5.13
N LEU A 54 11.06 -3.90 -6.05
CA LEU A 54 12.21 -4.13 -6.93
C LEU A 54 12.27 -3.19 -8.15
N GLU A 55 11.33 -2.26 -8.30
CA GLU A 55 11.43 -1.15 -9.26
C GLU A 55 12.35 -0.02 -8.80
N ALA A 56 12.98 -0.15 -7.64
CA ALA A 56 13.99 0.80 -7.17
C ALA A 56 15.20 0.85 -8.15
N PRO A 57 15.92 1.98 -8.25
CA PRO A 57 17.12 2.06 -9.05
C PRO A 57 18.15 1.00 -8.68
N ASN A 58 18.88 0.45 -9.66
CA ASN A 58 19.88 -0.60 -9.44
C ASN A 58 20.88 -0.24 -8.33
N ALA A 59 21.34 1.00 -8.26
CA ALA A 59 22.25 1.44 -7.21
C ALA A 59 21.67 1.29 -5.79
N VAL A 60 20.34 1.39 -5.63
CA VAL A 60 19.66 1.17 -4.36
C VAL A 60 19.50 -0.33 -4.09
N LEU A 61 19.14 -1.10 -5.12
CA LEU A 61 19.06 -2.56 -5.04
C LEU A 61 20.41 -3.21 -4.69
N ASP A 62 21.49 -2.67 -5.25
CA ASP A 62 22.86 -3.12 -4.93
C ASP A 62 23.22 -2.94 -3.45
N ASP A 63 22.65 -1.94 -2.77
CA ASP A 63 22.80 -1.71 -1.33
C ASP A 63 21.90 -2.65 -0.46
N GLY A 64 21.03 -3.44 -1.08
CA GLY A 64 20.27 -4.53 -0.48
C GLY A 64 18.89 -4.17 0.06
N PHE A 65 18.26 -5.13 0.75
CA PHE A 65 16.87 -5.11 1.18
C PHE A 65 16.52 -3.87 2.03
N PHE A 66 17.29 -3.61 3.08
CA PHE A 66 16.96 -2.52 4.00
C PHE A 66 17.20 -1.14 3.42
N ALA A 67 18.15 -1.00 2.48
CA ALA A 67 18.35 0.23 1.74
C ALA A 67 17.18 0.51 0.78
N THR A 68 16.69 -0.53 0.11
CA THR A 68 15.52 -0.45 -0.77
C THR A 68 14.26 -0.09 0.01
N LEU A 69 14.01 -0.73 1.16
CA LEU A 69 12.90 -0.39 2.04
C LEU A 69 12.96 1.09 2.50
N LEU A 70 14.14 1.55 2.92
CA LEU A 70 14.36 2.95 3.30
C LEU A 70 14.07 3.91 2.16
N TYR A 71 14.57 3.62 0.97
CA TYR A 71 14.36 4.41 -0.24
C TYR A 71 12.89 4.63 -0.53
N TRP A 72 12.07 3.58 -0.52
CA TRP A 72 10.64 3.69 -0.79
C TRP A 72 9.90 4.44 0.31
N LEU A 73 10.19 4.17 1.58
CA LEU A 73 9.54 4.88 2.69
C LEU A 73 9.86 6.38 2.70
N GLU A 74 11.09 6.78 2.35
CA GLU A 74 11.46 8.20 2.23
C GLU A 74 10.77 8.90 1.05
N ARG A 75 10.34 8.16 0.02
CA ARG A 75 9.66 8.69 -1.19
C ARG A 75 8.14 8.62 -1.14
N THR A 76 7.59 7.80 -0.26
CA THR A 76 6.14 7.54 -0.17
C THR A 76 5.31 8.82 -0.16
N GLU A 77 5.69 9.82 0.63
CA GLU A 77 4.94 11.08 0.75
C GLU A 77 4.84 11.83 -0.60
N HIS A 78 5.91 11.85 -1.37
CA HIS A 78 5.93 12.49 -2.70
C HIS A 78 5.10 11.71 -3.71
N LEU A 79 5.26 10.38 -3.76
CA LEU A 79 4.52 9.52 -4.68
C LEU A 79 3.01 9.63 -4.47
N ILE A 80 2.57 9.63 -3.22
CA ILE A 80 1.16 9.76 -2.87
C ILE A 80 0.63 11.18 -3.16
N ARG A 81 1.43 12.21 -2.95
CA ARG A 81 1.05 13.58 -3.27
C ARG A 81 0.86 13.80 -4.77
N ASP A 82 1.71 13.17 -5.59
CA ASP A 82 1.67 13.31 -7.04
C ASP A 82 0.47 12.57 -7.65
N ASP A 83 0.08 11.42 -7.09
CA ASP A 83 -1.15 10.69 -7.46
C ASP A 83 -1.85 10.10 -6.22
N TRP A 84 -2.68 10.91 -5.58
CA TRP A 84 -3.38 10.55 -4.34
C TRP A 84 -4.57 9.59 -4.56
N ILE A 85 -5.11 9.51 -5.78
CA ILE A 85 -6.33 8.75 -6.07
C ILE A 85 -6.17 7.24 -5.80
N PRO A 86 -5.16 6.55 -6.33
CA PRO A 86 -4.93 5.14 -6.03
C PRO A 86 -4.75 4.90 -4.52
N TYR A 87 -3.93 5.69 -3.87
CA TYR A 87 -3.69 5.56 -2.43
C TYR A 87 -4.97 5.72 -1.60
N ARG A 88 -5.83 6.68 -1.94
CA ARG A 88 -7.11 6.88 -1.25
C ARG A 88 -8.05 5.69 -1.43
N VAL A 89 -8.06 5.06 -2.61
CA VAL A 89 -8.84 3.83 -2.85
C VAL A 89 -8.31 2.67 -2.00
N LEU A 90 -6.98 2.52 -1.89
CA LEU A 90 -6.36 1.52 -1.01
C LEU A 90 -6.76 1.73 0.45
N LEU A 91 -6.64 2.95 0.97
CA LEU A 91 -7.06 3.28 2.35
C LEU A 91 -8.53 2.89 2.60
N ILE A 92 -9.44 3.22 1.67
CA ILE A 92 -10.86 2.88 1.81
C ILE A 92 -11.06 1.36 1.87
N GLY A 93 -10.35 0.58 1.07
CA GLY A 93 -10.40 -0.88 1.10
C GLY A 93 -9.80 -1.45 2.38
N ASN A 94 -8.64 -0.97 2.78
CA ASN A 94 -7.87 -1.47 3.92
C ASN A 94 -8.55 -1.17 5.26
N TYR A 95 -9.21 -0.02 5.39
CA TYR A 95 -9.90 0.39 6.62
C TYR A 95 -11.43 0.27 6.56
N GLY A 96 -11.99 -0.21 5.45
CA GLY A 96 -13.41 -0.46 5.29
C GLY A 96 -13.93 -1.55 6.25
N THR A 97 -15.23 -1.54 6.52
CA THR A 97 -15.89 -2.46 7.48
C THR A 97 -16.57 -3.67 6.82
N ASP A 98 -16.64 -3.73 5.49
CA ASP A 98 -17.22 -4.85 4.76
C ASP A 98 -16.27 -6.06 4.79
N LEU A 99 -16.55 -7.03 5.64
CA LEU A 99 -15.71 -8.21 5.84
C LEU A 99 -15.65 -9.13 4.61
N LYS A 100 -16.68 -9.13 3.75
CA LYS A 100 -16.65 -9.91 2.51
C LYS A 100 -15.68 -9.28 1.52
N LEU A 101 -15.79 -7.97 1.32
CA LEU A 101 -14.88 -7.22 0.47
C LEU A 101 -13.43 -7.33 0.97
N LYS A 102 -13.20 -7.21 2.28
CA LYS A 102 -11.86 -7.43 2.87
C LYS A 102 -11.29 -8.81 2.58
N ARG A 103 -12.10 -9.85 2.67
CA ARG A 103 -11.66 -11.22 2.34
C ARG A 103 -11.24 -11.33 0.88
N ASP A 104 -11.99 -10.71 -0.03
CA ASP A 104 -11.69 -10.72 -1.45
C ASP A 104 -10.42 -9.91 -1.74
N ILE A 105 -10.23 -8.75 -1.09
CA ILE A 105 -9.00 -7.95 -1.15
C ILE A 105 -7.79 -8.77 -0.63
N ASN A 106 -7.88 -9.35 0.57
CA ASN A 106 -6.77 -10.13 1.13
C ASN A 106 -6.39 -11.31 0.24
N ARG A 107 -7.39 -12.02 -0.32
CA ARG A 107 -7.11 -13.11 -1.26
C ARG A 107 -6.38 -12.62 -2.50
N PHE A 108 -6.78 -11.49 -3.06
CA PHE A 108 -6.13 -10.86 -4.21
C PHE A 108 -4.68 -10.46 -3.86
N LEU A 109 -4.44 -9.80 -2.73
CA LEU A 109 -3.09 -9.38 -2.33
C LEU A 109 -2.14 -10.57 -2.19
N VAL A 110 -2.62 -11.67 -1.60
CA VAL A 110 -1.80 -12.89 -1.46
C VAL A 110 -1.59 -13.62 -2.80
N SER A 111 -2.62 -13.66 -3.68
CA SER A 111 -2.52 -14.42 -4.94
C SER A 111 -1.76 -13.70 -6.06
N GLU A 112 -1.83 -12.39 -6.09
CA GLU A 112 -1.29 -11.59 -7.20
C GLU A 112 -0.03 -10.79 -6.81
N ASP A 113 0.25 -10.67 -5.53
CA ASP A 113 1.41 -9.93 -4.97
C ASP A 113 1.67 -8.58 -5.71
N PRO A 114 0.68 -7.67 -5.78
CA PRO A 114 0.77 -6.49 -6.64
C PRO A 114 1.90 -5.54 -6.26
N TYR A 115 2.43 -5.65 -5.04
CA TYR A 115 3.56 -4.86 -4.56
C TYR A 115 4.90 -5.58 -4.72
N GLY A 116 4.89 -6.87 -5.09
CA GLY A 116 6.10 -7.69 -5.21
C GLY A 116 6.78 -7.92 -3.86
N THR A 117 6.02 -8.02 -2.77
CA THR A 117 6.61 -8.19 -1.42
C THR A 117 7.21 -9.56 -1.24
N LEU A 118 6.61 -10.61 -1.81
CA LEU A 118 7.18 -11.96 -1.79
C LEU A 118 8.56 -11.95 -2.47
N GLU A 119 8.62 -11.46 -3.71
CA GLU A 119 9.87 -11.39 -4.48
C GLU A 119 10.92 -10.52 -3.78
N PHE A 120 10.51 -9.44 -3.15
CA PHE A 120 11.38 -8.54 -2.40
C PHE A 120 11.97 -9.20 -1.14
N VAL A 121 11.18 -9.95 -0.38
CA VAL A 121 11.68 -10.68 0.81
C VAL A 121 12.60 -11.83 0.38
N GLU A 122 12.25 -12.57 -0.69
CA GLU A 122 13.12 -13.59 -1.27
C GLU A 122 14.47 -13.00 -1.70
N PHE A 123 14.46 -11.84 -2.36
CA PHE A 123 15.66 -11.09 -2.70
C PHE A 123 16.52 -10.81 -1.45
N GLY A 124 15.91 -10.36 -0.35
CA GLY A 124 16.62 -10.11 0.91
C GLY A 124 17.23 -11.37 1.52
N GLN A 125 16.51 -12.50 1.50
CA GLN A 125 17.03 -13.78 2.00
C GLN A 125 18.16 -14.33 1.13
N GLN A 126 18.02 -14.28 -0.20
CA GLN A 126 19.04 -14.77 -1.15
C GLN A 126 20.36 -13.99 -1.04
N ARG A 127 20.27 -12.70 -0.72
CA ARG A 127 21.45 -11.85 -0.47
C ARG A 127 22.07 -12.06 0.92
N GLY A 128 21.35 -12.69 1.83
CA GLY A 128 21.74 -12.79 3.24
C GLY A 128 21.48 -11.51 4.04
N ASP A 129 20.66 -10.58 3.53
CA ASP A 129 20.23 -9.39 4.27
C ASP A 129 19.19 -9.78 5.34
N ILE A 130 18.33 -10.75 5.02
CA ILE A 130 17.31 -11.33 5.91
C ILE A 130 17.75 -12.74 6.30
N ARG A 131 17.56 -13.10 7.57
CA ARG A 131 17.87 -14.44 8.09
C ARG A 131 17.08 -15.52 7.36
N GLY A 132 17.78 -16.53 6.84
CA GLY A 132 17.17 -17.65 6.12
C GLY A 132 16.51 -18.70 7.01
N ASP A 133 16.63 -18.61 8.34
CA ASP A 133 15.98 -19.50 9.31
C ASP A 133 14.55 -19.06 9.66
N LEU A 134 14.13 -17.88 9.19
CA LEU A 134 12.78 -17.35 9.41
C LEU A 134 11.80 -17.90 8.37
N ASP A 135 10.57 -18.15 8.81
CA ASP A 135 9.48 -18.53 7.93
C ASP A 135 9.18 -17.41 6.91
N LEU A 136 9.29 -17.73 5.61
CA LEU A 136 9.16 -16.78 4.52
C LEU A 136 7.79 -16.09 4.49
N GLU A 137 6.71 -16.86 4.62
CA GLU A 137 5.34 -16.33 4.55
C GLU A 137 5.07 -15.37 5.72
N LEU A 138 5.60 -15.70 6.90
CA LEU A 138 5.48 -14.84 8.07
C LEU A 138 6.27 -13.53 7.89
N VAL A 139 7.50 -13.60 7.36
CA VAL A 139 8.33 -12.41 7.09
C VAL A 139 7.66 -11.52 6.05
N VAL A 140 7.14 -12.08 4.96
CA VAL A 140 6.38 -11.35 3.93
C VAL A 140 5.19 -10.61 4.57
N SER A 141 4.38 -11.32 5.35
CA SER A 141 3.23 -10.73 6.03
C SER A 141 3.64 -9.62 7.01
N MET A 142 4.72 -9.82 7.77
CA MET A 142 5.25 -8.80 8.69
C MET A 142 5.75 -7.56 7.95
N VAL A 143 6.46 -7.71 6.84
CA VAL A 143 6.94 -6.60 6.02
C VAL A 143 5.75 -5.81 5.46
N ASP A 144 4.76 -6.50 4.89
CA ASP A 144 3.55 -5.85 4.39
C ASP A 144 2.81 -5.06 5.48
N TRP A 145 2.48 -5.71 6.59
CA TRP A 145 1.71 -5.05 7.66
C TRP A 145 2.43 -3.86 8.27
N LEU A 146 3.73 -4.01 8.51
CA LEU A 146 4.51 -2.96 9.16
C LEU A 146 4.82 -1.81 8.21
N ALA A 147 5.18 -2.09 6.96
CA ALA A 147 5.46 -1.08 5.96
C ALA A 147 4.19 -0.30 5.59
N GLU A 148 3.08 -1.00 5.31
CA GLU A 148 1.79 -0.38 5.00
C GLU A 148 1.31 0.50 6.16
N ARG A 149 1.26 -0.03 7.37
CA ARG A 149 0.79 0.73 8.54
C ARG A 149 1.67 1.92 8.87
N PHE A 150 2.97 1.78 8.69
CA PHE A 150 3.93 2.87 8.88
C PHE A 150 3.74 3.96 7.82
N GLN A 151 3.59 3.57 6.55
CA GLN A 151 3.30 4.47 5.44
C GLN A 151 1.99 5.24 5.65
N ASP A 152 0.92 4.55 6.06
CA ASP A 152 -0.37 5.16 6.33
C ASP A 152 -0.28 6.22 7.43
N ALA A 153 0.43 5.93 8.51
CA ALA A 153 0.68 6.89 9.59
C ALA A 153 1.55 8.08 9.14
N LEU A 154 2.47 7.85 8.21
CA LEU A 154 3.35 8.89 7.67
C LEU A 154 2.58 9.90 6.81
N VAL A 155 1.63 9.42 6.02
CA VAL A 155 0.90 10.21 5.02
C VAL A 155 -0.43 10.76 5.55
N THR A 156 -1.13 10.00 6.39
CA THR A 156 -2.50 10.29 6.83
C THR A 156 -2.53 10.65 8.31
N GLU A 157 -2.86 11.91 8.63
CA GLU A 157 -2.86 12.43 10.00
C GLU A 157 -3.78 11.64 10.94
N GLU A 158 -4.95 11.23 10.47
CA GLU A 158 -5.94 10.47 11.23
C GLU A 158 -5.46 9.05 11.59
N LEU A 159 -4.47 8.54 10.87
CA LEU A 159 -3.87 7.23 11.13
C LEU A 159 -2.54 7.31 11.89
N ASP A 160 -2.03 8.53 12.13
CA ASP A 160 -0.79 8.75 12.89
C ASP A 160 -1.03 8.65 14.40
N PRO A 161 -0.39 7.71 15.12
CA PRO A 161 -0.46 7.65 16.57
C PRO A 161 0.35 8.78 17.28
N GLY A 162 0.67 9.85 16.57
CA GLY A 162 1.44 11.00 17.05
C GLY A 162 2.94 10.90 16.79
N LEU A 163 3.34 10.10 15.80
CA LEU A 163 4.74 9.95 15.42
C LEU A 163 5.21 11.06 14.49
N PHE A 164 4.38 11.51 13.55
CA PHE A 164 4.77 12.39 12.44
C PHE A 164 4.08 13.75 12.52
N HIS A 165 2.74 13.77 12.55
CA HIS A 165 1.95 14.97 12.32
C HIS A 165 1.95 15.98 13.49
N ARG A 166 2.25 15.55 14.71
CA ARG A 166 2.47 16.47 15.84
C ARG A 166 3.67 17.40 15.66
N HIS A 167 4.54 17.13 14.69
CA HIS A 167 5.81 17.83 14.47
C HIS A 167 6.04 18.13 13.00
N LYS A 168 4.98 18.59 12.30
CA LYS A 168 4.98 18.90 10.85
C LYS A 168 6.13 19.82 10.43
N ASP A 169 6.61 20.68 11.33
CA ASP A 169 7.67 21.67 11.04
C ASP A 169 9.10 21.11 11.10
N ARG A 170 9.26 19.79 11.28
CA ARG A 170 10.58 19.16 11.47
C ARG A 170 10.79 17.96 10.54
N PRO A 171 11.04 18.18 9.23
CA PRO A 171 11.27 17.10 8.26
C PRO A 171 12.45 16.19 8.65
N GLU A 172 13.46 16.73 9.35
CA GLU A 172 14.59 15.95 9.85
C GLU A 172 14.16 14.88 10.86
N ARG A 173 13.18 15.19 11.72
CA ARG A 173 12.65 14.24 12.70
C ARG A 173 11.86 13.13 12.04
N GLN A 174 11.13 13.44 10.99
CA GLN A 174 10.41 12.45 10.17
C GLN A 174 11.39 11.47 9.52
N ARG A 175 12.43 11.96 8.84
CA ARG A 175 13.48 11.13 8.26
C ARG A 175 14.20 10.27 9.31
N ALA A 176 14.51 10.84 10.47
CA ALA A 176 15.12 10.08 11.56
C ALA A 176 14.23 8.91 12.02
N ARG A 177 12.90 9.09 12.08
CA ARG A 177 11.96 8.02 12.43
C ARG A 177 11.82 6.95 11.37
N ILE A 178 11.83 7.32 10.09
CA ILE A 178 11.85 6.35 8.99
C ILE A 178 13.11 5.47 9.11
N ARG A 179 14.28 6.07 9.31
CA ARG A 179 15.53 5.32 9.52
C ARG A 179 15.49 4.43 10.75
N GLN A 180 14.94 4.92 11.87
CA GLN A 180 14.76 4.11 13.08
C GLN A 180 13.82 2.92 12.86
N PHE A 181 12.74 3.11 12.12
CA PHE A 181 11.82 2.02 11.77
C PHE A 181 12.54 0.92 10.97
N VAL A 182 13.27 1.29 9.93
CA VAL A 182 14.05 0.34 9.13
C VAL A 182 15.13 -0.36 9.97
N GLU A 183 15.79 0.36 10.88
CA GLU A 183 16.77 -0.23 11.79
C GLU A 183 16.15 -1.21 12.80
N ILE A 184 14.94 -0.94 13.29
CA ILE A 184 14.19 -1.88 14.14
C ILE A 184 13.88 -3.16 13.37
N LEU A 185 13.41 -3.03 12.13
CA LEU A 185 13.19 -4.20 11.26
C LEU A 185 14.48 -4.97 10.99
N ARG A 186 15.57 -4.27 10.70
CA ARG A 186 16.89 -4.91 10.51
C ARG A 186 17.31 -5.74 11.73
N ARG A 187 17.10 -5.24 12.92
CA ARG A 187 17.40 -6.00 14.16
C ARG A 187 16.46 -7.17 14.40
N ALA A 188 15.24 -7.12 13.90
CA ALA A 188 14.27 -8.19 14.07
C ALA A 188 14.45 -9.34 13.09
N ILE A 189 14.70 -9.04 11.82
CA ILE A 189 14.72 -10.04 10.74
C ILE A 189 16.06 -10.09 9.98
N GLY A 190 16.98 -9.17 10.21
CA GLY A 190 18.28 -9.12 9.53
C GLY A 190 19.24 -10.21 10.02
N SER A 191 20.20 -10.54 9.16
CA SER A 191 21.27 -11.52 9.45
C SER A 191 22.37 -10.92 10.33
#